data_8521ed3a0a397dee6e076358b87febcc
#
_entry.id   8521ed3a0a397dee6e076358b87febcc
#
_cell.length_a   1.000
_cell.length_b   1.000
_cell.length_c   1.000
_cell.angle_alpha   90.00
_cell.angle_beta   90.00
_cell.angle_gamma   90.00
#
_symmetry.space_group_name_H-M   'P 1'
#
loop_
_entity.id
_entity.type
_entity.pdbx_description
1 polymer ?
#
loop_
_entity_poly.entity_id
_entity_poly.type
_entity_poly.pdbx_seq_one_letter_code
_entity_poly.pdbx_strand_id
1 'polypeptide(L)'
;MPALLRAAAPGAPLLVDDLATWLTGVLDDAQAWERTDVPAVVGDHVAALVDAVASCRGRVVLVSAEVGLGVVPSTRAGRVFRDELGALNAALATVCDEVLLLVAGLPLRLK
;
A
#
# COMPACT_ATOMS: atom_id res chain seq x y z
N MET A 1 10.04 1.88 5.40
CA MET A 1 9.88 2.22 3.98
C MET A 1 9.76 3.71 3.71
N PRO A 2 8.91 4.50 4.41
CA PRO A 2 8.85 5.94 4.11
C PRO A 2 10.19 6.66 4.20
N ALA A 3 11.04 6.27 5.13
CA ALA A 3 12.38 6.86 5.27
C ALA A 3 13.27 6.61 4.04
N LEU A 4 13.18 5.43 3.43
CA LEU A 4 13.93 5.11 2.21
C LEU A 4 13.48 5.99 1.04
N LEU A 5 12.17 6.23 0.92
CA LEU A 5 11.63 7.09 -0.13
C LEU A 5 12.07 8.54 0.04
N ARG A 6 12.07 9.02 1.27
CA ARG A 6 12.51 10.39 1.58
C ARG A 6 14.01 10.60 1.36
N ALA A 7 14.80 9.56 1.60
CA ALA A 7 16.25 9.59 1.45
C ALA A 7 16.71 9.34 0.01
N ALA A 8 15.81 8.99 -0.90
CA ALA A 8 16.16 8.69 -2.28
C ALA A 8 16.76 9.92 -2.97
N ALA A 9 17.88 9.70 -3.67
CA ALA A 9 18.50 10.75 -4.47
C ALA A 9 17.58 11.13 -5.64
N PRO A 10 17.55 12.41 -6.04
CA PRO A 10 16.80 12.81 -7.22
C PRO A 10 17.23 12.00 -8.44
N GLY A 11 16.25 11.45 -9.18
CA GLY A 11 16.50 10.64 -10.36
C GLY A 11 16.84 9.18 -10.10
N ALA A 12 17.05 8.76 -8.85
CA ALA A 12 17.25 7.35 -8.51
C ALA A 12 15.90 6.61 -8.53
N PRO A 13 15.73 5.57 -9.38
CA PRO A 13 14.49 4.81 -9.39
C PRO A 13 14.38 3.89 -8.18
N LEU A 14 13.18 3.74 -7.66
CA LEU A 14 12.86 2.85 -6.54
C LEU A 14 11.73 1.92 -6.93
N LEU A 15 11.89 0.66 -6.60
CA LEU A 15 10.84 -0.35 -6.73
C LEU A 15 10.46 -0.85 -5.35
N VAL A 16 9.19 -0.73 -5.01
CA VAL A 16 8.63 -1.26 -3.76
C VAL A 16 7.83 -2.52 -4.10
N ASP A 17 8.36 -3.66 -3.78
CA ASP A 17 7.73 -4.95 -4.02
C ASP A 17 7.73 -5.76 -2.71
N ASP A 18 6.61 -5.82 -1.99
CA ASP A 18 5.31 -5.25 -2.33
C ASP A 18 4.66 -4.58 -1.11
N LEU A 19 3.55 -3.86 -1.36
CA LEU A 19 2.83 -3.13 -0.31
C LEU A 19 2.10 -4.05 0.66
N ALA A 20 1.67 -5.23 0.21
CA ALA A 20 1.01 -6.20 1.08
C ALA A 20 1.97 -6.69 2.18
N THR A 21 3.21 -6.96 1.83
CA THR A 21 4.25 -7.35 2.79
C THR A 21 4.55 -6.22 3.77
N TRP A 22 4.64 -4.99 3.28
CA TRP A 22 4.84 -3.84 4.15
C TRP A 22 3.70 -3.67 5.15
N LEU A 23 2.45 -3.76 4.68
CA LEU A 23 1.27 -3.63 5.53
C LEU A 23 1.20 -4.73 6.58
N THR A 24 1.50 -5.97 6.19
CA THR A 24 1.56 -7.09 7.13
C THR A 24 2.57 -6.81 8.25
N GLY A 25 3.74 -6.28 7.90
CA GLY A 25 4.75 -5.88 8.87
C GLY A 25 4.23 -4.80 9.84
N VAL A 26 3.52 -3.80 9.34
CA VAL A 26 2.91 -2.76 10.18
C VAL A 26 1.89 -3.36 11.14
N LEU A 27 1.03 -4.24 10.66
CA LEU A 27 0.00 -4.90 11.49
C LEU A 27 0.61 -5.82 12.53
N ASP A 28 1.65 -6.57 12.17
CA ASP A 28 2.37 -7.45 13.09
C ASP A 28 3.08 -6.66 14.18
N ASP A 29 3.83 -5.62 13.82
CA ASP A 29 4.59 -4.80 14.76
C ASP A 29 3.68 -4.08 15.76
N ALA A 30 2.52 -3.64 15.30
CA ALA A 30 1.53 -2.97 16.15
C ALA A 30 0.62 -3.96 16.89
N GLN A 31 0.76 -5.26 16.64
CA GLN A 31 -0.14 -6.30 17.19
C GLN A 31 -1.62 -5.96 16.93
N ALA A 32 -1.90 -5.54 15.71
CA ALA A 32 -3.18 -4.91 15.37
C ALA A 32 -4.25 -5.88 14.86
N TRP A 33 -3.91 -7.13 14.56
CA TRP A 33 -4.82 -8.07 13.92
C TRP A 33 -6.12 -8.31 14.70
N GLU A 34 -6.04 -8.30 16.04
CA GLU A 34 -7.19 -8.54 16.92
C GLU A 34 -7.78 -7.25 17.51
N ARG A 35 -7.24 -6.09 17.15
CA ARG A 35 -7.72 -4.80 17.67
C ARG A 35 -9.00 -4.38 16.95
N THR A 36 -9.79 -3.55 17.62
CA THR A 36 -11.01 -2.95 17.06
C THR A 36 -10.73 -1.60 16.41
N ASP A 37 -9.57 -1.00 16.71
CA ASP A 37 -9.16 0.33 16.23
C ASP A 37 -8.09 0.26 15.13
N VAL A 38 -8.11 -0.79 14.31
CA VAL A 38 -7.09 -1.02 13.27
C VAL A 38 -6.89 0.18 12.36
N PRO A 39 -7.94 0.84 11.82
CA PRO A 39 -7.73 2.00 10.96
C PRO A 39 -6.99 3.15 11.66
N ALA A 40 -7.23 3.36 12.95
CA ALA A 40 -6.53 4.39 13.72
C ALA A 40 -5.06 4.03 13.93
N VAL A 41 -4.77 2.75 14.21
CA VAL A 41 -3.41 2.25 14.41
C VAL A 41 -2.59 2.33 13.13
N VAL A 42 -3.16 1.94 12.01
CA VAL A 42 -2.50 1.88 10.71
C VAL A 42 -2.44 3.25 10.03
N GLY A 43 -3.40 4.13 10.32
CA GLY A 43 -3.59 5.40 9.62
C GLY A 43 -2.36 6.29 9.57
N ASP A 44 -1.62 6.42 10.67
CA ASP A 44 -0.41 7.24 10.70
C ASP A 44 0.69 6.67 9.80
N HIS A 45 0.84 5.34 9.77
CA HIS A 45 1.78 4.68 8.88
C HIS A 45 1.42 4.88 7.41
N VAL A 46 0.15 4.77 7.09
CA VAL A 46 -0.36 4.99 5.72
C VAL A 46 -0.15 6.44 5.30
N ALA A 47 -0.49 7.39 6.16
CA ALA A 47 -0.29 8.81 5.88
C ALA A 47 1.18 9.15 5.64
N ALA A 48 2.08 8.59 6.43
CA ALA A 48 3.53 8.79 6.26
C ALA A 48 4.02 8.22 4.92
N LEU A 49 3.50 7.06 4.51
CA LEU A 49 3.87 6.46 3.23
C LEU A 49 3.34 7.28 2.05
N VAL A 50 2.08 7.71 2.11
CA VAL A 50 1.47 8.55 1.06
C VAL A 50 2.26 9.85 0.90
N ASP A 51 2.61 10.51 2.01
CA ASP A 51 3.43 11.72 2.00
C ASP A 51 4.80 11.47 1.36
N ALA A 52 5.45 10.37 1.73
CA ALA A 52 6.77 10.03 1.21
C ALA A 52 6.73 9.78 -0.30
N VAL A 53 5.68 9.10 -0.79
CA VAL A 53 5.49 8.87 -2.22
C VAL A 53 5.23 10.18 -2.95
N ALA A 54 4.33 11.01 -2.43
CA ALA A 54 4.00 12.30 -3.04
C ALA A 54 5.20 13.23 -3.14
N SER A 55 6.12 13.15 -2.17
CA SER A 55 7.30 14.01 -2.08
C SER A 55 8.53 13.42 -2.74
N CYS A 56 8.49 12.18 -3.20
CA CYS A 56 9.64 11.51 -3.78
C CYS A 56 10.02 12.16 -5.11
N ARG A 57 11.30 12.52 -5.25
CA ARG A 57 11.81 13.19 -6.44
C ARG A 57 12.26 12.20 -7.52
N GLY A 58 12.49 10.96 -7.16
CA GLY A 58 12.84 9.90 -8.10
C GLY A 58 11.60 9.20 -8.62
N ARG A 59 11.81 8.34 -9.62
CA ARG A 59 10.75 7.47 -10.11
C ARG A 59 10.47 6.37 -9.08
N VAL A 60 9.22 6.23 -8.67
CA VAL A 60 8.79 5.19 -7.75
C VAL A 60 7.80 4.28 -8.46
N VAL A 61 8.03 2.98 -8.38
CA VAL A 61 7.08 1.96 -8.80
C VAL A 61 6.68 1.16 -7.57
N LEU A 62 5.38 1.15 -7.28
CA LEU A 62 4.81 0.43 -6.16
C LEU A 62 4.05 -0.78 -6.69
N VAL A 63 4.34 -1.94 -6.13
CA VAL A 63 3.65 -3.19 -6.46
C VAL A 63 2.71 -3.53 -5.32
N SER A 64 1.46 -3.83 -5.65
CA SER A 64 0.46 -4.21 -4.67
C SER A 64 -0.46 -5.28 -5.22
N ALA A 65 -1.22 -5.93 -4.34
CA ALA A 65 -2.26 -6.87 -4.71
C ALA A 65 -3.62 -6.17 -4.71
N GLU A 66 -4.48 -6.49 -5.70
CA GLU A 66 -5.88 -6.08 -5.66
C GLU A 66 -6.66 -7.15 -4.91
N VAL A 67 -7.25 -6.78 -3.79
CA VAL A 67 -7.91 -7.73 -2.87
C VAL A 67 -9.42 -7.52 -2.77
N GLY A 68 -9.95 -6.52 -3.46
CA GLY A 68 -11.37 -6.16 -3.40
C GLY A 68 -12.27 -6.85 -4.41
N LEU A 69 -11.71 -7.62 -5.34
CA LEU A 69 -12.46 -8.27 -6.42
C LEU A 69 -12.94 -9.69 -6.08
N GLY A 70 -12.56 -10.20 -4.92
CA GLY A 70 -12.95 -11.54 -4.47
C GLY A 70 -14.14 -11.51 -3.53
N VAL A 71 -14.52 -12.72 -3.04
CA VAL A 71 -15.54 -12.84 -2.01
C VAL A 71 -15.00 -12.37 -0.65
N VAL A 72 -15.91 -12.04 0.27
CA VAL A 72 -15.55 -11.63 1.62
C VAL A 72 -14.79 -12.76 2.32
N PRO A 73 -13.59 -12.51 2.87
CA PRO A 73 -12.83 -13.53 3.57
C PRO A 73 -13.58 -14.06 4.79
N SER A 74 -13.38 -15.35 5.07
CA SER A 74 -14.06 -16.01 6.19
C SER A 74 -13.43 -15.71 7.55
N THR A 75 -12.17 -15.24 7.58
CA THR A 75 -11.48 -14.95 8.83
C THR A 75 -11.44 -13.45 9.11
N ARG A 76 -11.34 -13.10 10.39
CA ARG A 76 -11.16 -11.71 10.81
C ARG A 76 -9.86 -11.13 10.24
N ALA A 77 -8.76 -11.86 10.32
CA ALA A 77 -7.48 -11.41 9.78
C ALA A 77 -7.56 -11.16 8.28
N GLY A 78 -8.23 -12.04 7.54
CA GLY A 78 -8.45 -11.85 6.11
C GLY A 78 -9.26 -10.59 5.79
N ARG A 79 -10.31 -10.31 6.57
CA ARG A 79 -11.12 -9.10 6.40
C ARG A 79 -10.33 -7.83 6.74
N VAL A 80 -9.57 -7.85 7.83
CA VAL A 80 -8.69 -6.73 8.22
C VAL A 80 -7.69 -6.45 7.11
N PHE A 81 -7.01 -7.46 6.62
CA PHE A 81 -6.03 -7.33 5.55
C PHE A 81 -6.67 -6.75 4.28
N ARG A 82 -7.81 -7.29 3.86
CA ARG A 82 -8.53 -6.79 2.68
C ARG A 82 -8.90 -5.33 2.82
N ASP A 83 -9.47 -4.95 3.97
CA ASP A 83 -9.95 -3.59 4.18
C ASP A 83 -8.80 -2.59 4.23
N GLU A 84 -7.74 -2.93 4.95
CA GLU A 84 -6.59 -2.02 5.11
C GLU A 84 -5.73 -1.93 3.83
N LEU A 85 -5.52 -3.04 3.13
CA LEU A 85 -4.79 -2.99 1.86
C LEU A 85 -5.58 -2.25 0.78
N GLY A 86 -6.89 -2.46 0.73
CA GLY A 86 -7.75 -1.73 -0.19
C GLY A 86 -7.72 -0.23 0.06
N ALA A 87 -7.79 0.19 1.33
CA ALA A 87 -7.68 1.59 1.71
C ALA A 87 -6.31 2.17 1.38
N LEU A 88 -5.23 1.41 1.62
CA LEU A 88 -3.87 1.81 1.27
C LEU A 88 -3.72 2.01 -0.25
N ASN A 89 -4.19 1.06 -1.03
CA ASN A 89 -4.13 1.16 -2.50
C ASN A 89 -4.88 2.39 -3.01
N ALA A 90 -6.08 2.66 -2.48
CA ALA A 90 -6.86 3.82 -2.86
C ALA A 90 -6.15 5.13 -2.50
N ALA A 91 -5.57 5.21 -1.30
CA ALA A 91 -4.85 6.41 -0.86
C ALA A 91 -3.62 6.67 -1.73
N LEU A 92 -2.83 5.65 -2.04
CA LEU A 92 -1.65 5.79 -2.89
C LEU A 92 -2.02 6.16 -4.33
N ALA A 93 -3.12 5.61 -4.84
CA ALA A 93 -3.58 5.94 -6.20
C ALA A 93 -3.84 7.43 -6.37
N THR A 94 -4.22 8.15 -5.31
CA THR A 94 -4.46 9.61 -5.41
C THR A 94 -3.18 10.40 -5.68
N VAL A 95 -2.02 9.90 -5.25
CA VAL A 95 -0.73 10.60 -5.43
C VAL A 95 0.13 9.98 -6.52
N CYS A 96 -0.24 8.86 -7.09
CA CYS A 96 0.45 8.26 -8.22
C CYS A 96 0.06 8.96 -9.52
N ASP A 97 1.02 9.08 -10.44
CA ASP A 97 0.77 9.65 -11.78
C ASP A 97 0.08 8.64 -12.68
N GLU A 98 0.31 7.36 -12.45
CA GLU A 98 -0.19 6.27 -13.26
C GLU A 98 -0.55 5.08 -12.37
N VAL A 99 -1.68 4.44 -12.65
CA VAL A 99 -2.14 3.25 -11.94
C VAL A 99 -2.55 2.20 -12.96
N LEU A 100 -1.96 1.01 -12.84
CA LEU A 100 -2.21 -0.11 -13.74
C LEU A 100 -2.74 -1.31 -12.96
N LEU A 101 -3.71 -2.02 -13.53
CA LEU A 101 -4.15 -3.33 -13.05
C LEU A 101 -3.68 -4.37 -14.05
N LEU A 102 -2.97 -5.40 -13.56
CA LEU A 102 -2.54 -6.51 -14.41
C LEU A 102 -3.55 -7.64 -14.34
N VAL A 103 -4.07 -8.02 -15.50
CA VAL A 103 -4.97 -9.17 -15.64
C VAL A 103 -4.37 -10.07 -16.73
N ALA A 104 -4.12 -11.33 -16.39
CA ALA A 104 -3.46 -12.29 -17.27
C ALA A 104 -2.13 -11.76 -17.82
N GLY A 105 -1.38 -11.03 -17.01
CA GLY A 105 -0.11 -10.42 -17.41
C GLY A 105 -0.24 -9.18 -18.27
N LEU A 106 -1.45 -8.74 -18.61
CA LEU A 106 -1.69 -7.59 -19.49
C LEU A 106 -2.10 -6.37 -18.67
N PRO A 107 -1.51 -5.18 -18.96
CA PRO A 107 -1.82 -3.99 -18.20
C PRO A 107 -3.15 -3.37 -18.61
N LEU A 108 -3.97 -3.04 -17.64
CA LEU A 108 -5.17 -2.23 -17.82
C LEU A 108 -4.94 -0.90 -17.11
N ARG A 109 -4.97 0.18 -17.86
CA ARG A 109 -4.74 1.51 -17.29
C ARG A 109 -5.99 1.99 -16.56
N LEU A 110 -5.82 2.35 -15.27
CA LEU A 110 -6.88 2.91 -14.43
C LEU A 110 -6.75 4.43 -14.28
N LYS A 111 -5.50 4.88 -14.35
CA LYS A 111 -5.22 6.31 -14.20
C LYS A 111 -4.07 6.74 -15.10
#